data_d5cda40e48a0f69157e51afe2e53a4cf
#
_entry.id   d5cda40e48a0f69157e51afe2e53a4cf
#
_cell.length_a   1.000
_cell.length_b   1.000
_cell.length_c   1.000
_cell.angle_alpha   90.00
_cell.angle_beta   90.00
_cell.angle_gamma   90.00
#
_symmetry.space_group_name_H-M   'P 1'
#
loop_
_entity.id
_entity.type
_entity.pdbx_description
1 polymer ?
#
loop_
_entity_poly.entity_id
_entity_poly.type
_entity_poly.pdbx_seq_one_letter_code
_entity_poly.pdbx_strand_id
1 'polypeptide(L)'
;LLVSLFGKLMFSKPACKLQLSIMNKFYPKLAYPDEIKNYYIEDMPRTPIKTLVTIYKTYMRHYKLNSRISKSKAQVLYIYGEKELNCVKESARLFQQLHPNTILYEAKGYNHGYLSAYLPQEWVDLVEPFLKGK
;
A
#
# COMPACT_ATOMS: atom_id res chain seq x y z
N LEU A 1 24.75 -5.43 -12.62
CA LEU A 1 24.79 -6.90 -12.50
C LEU A 1 24.43 -7.36 -11.08
N LEU A 2 25.13 -6.87 -10.05
CA LEU A 2 24.93 -7.23 -8.64
C LEU A 2 23.49 -6.98 -8.15
N VAL A 3 22.88 -5.85 -8.46
CA VAL A 3 21.50 -5.53 -8.08
C VAL A 3 20.49 -6.49 -8.69
N SER A 4 20.74 -6.93 -9.94
CA SER A 4 19.85 -7.87 -10.62
C SER A 4 20.00 -9.29 -10.04
N LEU A 5 21.21 -9.72 -9.70
CA LEU A 5 21.46 -11.02 -9.08
C LEU A 5 20.88 -11.09 -7.66
N PHE A 6 21.16 -10.07 -6.85
CA PHE A 6 20.62 -9.96 -5.50
C PHE A 6 19.08 -9.90 -5.50
N GLY A 7 18.50 -9.12 -6.41
CA GLY A 7 17.05 -9.06 -6.58
C GLY A 7 16.42 -10.41 -6.93
N LYS A 8 17.01 -11.16 -7.89
CA LYS A 8 16.54 -12.50 -8.22
C LYS A 8 16.59 -13.47 -7.04
N LEU A 9 17.65 -13.37 -6.23
CA LEU A 9 17.77 -14.18 -5.02
C LEU A 9 16.70 -13.82 -3.99
N MET A 10 16.53 -12.51 -3.71
CA MET A 10 15.58 -11.99 -2.72
C MET A 10 14.12 -12.27 -3.08
N PHE A 11 13.79 -12.34 -4.37
CA PHE A 11 12.44 -12.65 -4.84
C PHE A 11 12.31 -14.08 -5.38
N SER A 12 13.22 -14.99 -5.01
CA SER A 12 13.04 -16.42 -5.25
C SER A 12 11.94 -17.00 -4.35
N LYS A 13 11.29 -18.10 -4.76
CA LYS A 13 10.25 -18.75 -3.94
C LYS A 13 10.70 -19.06 -2.51
N PRO A 14 11.91 -19.60 -2.25
CA PRO A 14 12.39 -19.82 -0.89
C PRO A 14 12.55 -18.53 -0.09
N ALA A 15 13.06 -17.47 -0.71
CA ALA A 15 13.22 -16.18 -0.06
C ALA A 15 11.86 -15.54 0.26
N CYS A 16 10.89 -15.60 -0.64
CA CYS A 16 9.52 -15.13 -0.38
C CYS A 16 8.87 -15.88 0.80
N LYS A 17 9.02 -17.20 0.87
CA LYS A 17 8.54 -18.00 2.01
C LYS A 17 9.20 -17.57 3.32
N LEU A 18 10.53 -17.36 3.31
CA LEU A 18 11.26 -16.88 4.47
C LEU A 18 10.81 -15.49 4.91
N GLN A 19 10.62 -14.55 3.96
CA GLN A 19 10.12 -13.21 4.24
C GLN A 19 8.74 -13.25 4.91
N LEU A 20 7.81 -14.06 4.38
CA LEU A 20 6.48 -14.23 4.96
C LEU A 20 6.55 -14.87 6.36
N SER A 21 7.44 -15.83 6.56
CA SER A 21 7.65 -16.46 7.88
C SER A 21 8.16 -15.45 8.91
N ILE A 22 9.15 -14.63 8.53
CA ILE A 22 9.68 -13.55 9.37
C ILE A 22 8.57 -12.53 9.67
N MET A 23 7.82 -12.12 8.66
CA MET A 23 6.72 -11.18 8.83
C MET A 23 5.65 -11.71 9.77
N ASN A 24 5.23 -12.97 9.61
CA ASN A 24 4.25 -13.59 10.49
C ASN A 24 4.74 -13.68 11.94
N LYS A 25 6.04 -13.94 12.16
CA LYS A 25 6.64 -14.06 13.48
C LYS A 25 6.76 -12.72 14.20
N PHE A 26 7.26 -11.69 13.52
CA PHE A 26 7.58 -10.40 14.14
C PHE A 26 6.47 -9.36 13.99
N TYR A 27 5.60 -9.53 12.98
CA TYR A 27 4.52 -8.60 12.67
C TYR A 27 3.21 -9.35 12.40
N PRO A 28 2.68 -10.13 13.38
CA PRO A 28 1.49 -10.97 13.16
C PRO A 28 0.25 -10.17 12.74
N LYS A 29 0.18 -8.90 13.14
CA LYS A 29 -0.91 -7.99 12.72
C LYS A 29 -0.82 -7.56 11.25
N LEU A 30 0.33 -7.77 10.59
CA LEU A 30 0.55 -7.52 9.17
C LEU A 30 0.58 -8.82 8.36
N ALA A 31 0.33 -9.96 9.00
CA ALA A 31 0.34 -11.25 8.32
C ALA A 31 -0.74 -11.29 7.25
N TYR A 32 -0.38 -11.63 6.02
CA TYR A 32 -1.35 -11.80 4.95
C TYR A 32 -2.20 -13.05 5.17
N PRO A 33 -3.48 -13.07 4.71
CA PRO A 33 -4.26 -14.28 4.56
C PRO A 33 -3.51 -15.32 3.71
N ASP A 34 -3.78 -16.61 3.94
CA ASP A 34 -3.02 -17.69 3.27
C ASP A 34 -3.18 -17.65 1.74
N GLU A 35 -4.34 -17.22 1.24
CA GLU A 35 -4.57 -17.01 -0.18
C GLU A 35 -3.61 -15.96 -0.76
N ILE A 36 -3.48 -14.81 -0.09
CA ILE A 36 -2.56 -13.74 -0.52
C ILE A 36 -1.10 -14.20 -0.41
N LYS A 37 -0.74 -14.98 0.62
CA LYS A 37 0.61 -15.55 0.75
C LYS A 37 0.96 -16.43 -0.45
N ASN A 38 0.01 -17.25 -0.89
CA ASN A 38 0.22 -18.12 -2.05
C ASN A 38 0.46 -17.31 -3.33
N TYR A 39 -0.35 -16.27 -3.59
CA TYR A 39 -0.12 -15.35 -4.71
C TYR A 39 1.24 -14.67 -4.60
N TYR A 40 1.62 -14.16 -3.43
CA TYR A 40 2.93 -13.54 -3.23
C TYR A 40 4.08 -14.49 -3.58
N ILE A 41 4.03 -15.76 -3.13
CA ILE A 41 5.06 -16.78 -3.40
C ILE A 41 5.14 -17.13 -4.89
N GLU A 42 4.01 -17.13 -5.60
CA GLU A 42 3.98 -17.50 -7.01
C GLU A 42 4.31 -16.32 -7.94
N ASP A 43 3.85 -15.13 -7.64
CA ASP A 43 3.91 -13.97 -8.54
C ASP A 43 5.19 -13.16 -8.37
N MET A 44 5.70 -13.01 -7.14
CA MET A 44 6.92 -12.22 -6.91
C MET A 44 8.13 -12.76 -7.69
N PRO A 45 8.39 -14.08 -7.74
CA PRO A 45 9.49 -14.61 -8.53
C PRO A 45 9.33 -14.41 -10.05
N ARG A 46 8.09 -14.28 -10.52
CA ARG A 46 7.77 -14.05 -11.94
C ARG A 46 7.89 -12.58 -12.34
N THR A 47 7.84 -11.68 -11.35
CA THR A 47 7.93 -10.23 -11.63
C THR A 47 9.34 -9.87 -12.08
N PRO A 48 9.52 -9.25 -13.26
CA PRO A 48 10.84 -8.86 -13.73
C PRO A 48 11.50 -7.88 -12.75
N ILE A 49 12.74 -8.15 -12.37
CA ILE A 49 13.48 -7.31 -11.43
C ILE A 49 13.58 -5.85 -11.90
N LYS A 50 13.63 -5.64 -13.21
CA LYS A 50 13.61 -4.30 -13.81
C LYS A 50 12.34 -3.54 -13.43
N THR A 51 11.19 -4.22 -13.41
CA THR A 51 9.89 -3.65 -13.01
C THR A 51 9.94 -3.20 -11.57
N LEU A 52 10.39 -4.06 -10.64
CA LEU A 52 10.49 -3.74 -9.22
C LEU A 52 11.44 -2.57 -8.96
N VAL A 53 12.60 -2.58 -9.61
CA VAL A 53 13.58 -1.48 -9.52
C VAL A 53 13.00 -0.18 -10.08
N THR A 54 12.25 -0.24 -11.17
CA THR A 54 11.61 0.94 -11.77
C THR A 54 10.54 1.50 -10.84
N ILE A 55 9.66 0.65 -10.29
CA ILE A 55 8.63 1.07 -9.32
C ILE A 55 9.29 1.74 -8.12
N TYR A 56 10.31 1.10 -7.53
CA TYR A 56 11.03 1.68 -6.39
C TYR A 56 11.62 3.05 -6.70
N LYS A 57 12.34 3.17 -7.82
CA LYS A 57 12.99 4.44 -8.21
C LYS A 57 11.98 5.53 -8.53
N THR A 58 10.89 5.19 -9.22
CA THR A 58 9.93 6.16 -9.72
C THR A 58 8.93 6.59 -8.65
N TYR A 59 8.36 5.61 -7.94
CA TYR A 59 7.23 5.85 -7.05
C TYR A 59 7.60 5.92 -5.57
N MET A 60 8.64 5.21 -5.14
CA MET A 60 8.99 5.19 -3.72
C MET A 60 10.09 6.19 -3.37
N ARG A 61 11.13 6.31 -4.20
CA ARG A 61 12.30 7.14 -3.87
C ARG A 61 12.18 8.58 -4.36
N HIS A 62 11.60 8.80 -5.52
CA HIS A 62 11.62 10.10 -6.20
C HIS A 62 10.23 10.70 -6.41
N TYR A 63 9.19 10.04 -5.91
CA TYR A 63 7.86 10.59 -6.02
C TYR A 63 7.75 11.89 -5.24
N LYS A 64 7.25 12.91 -5.92
CA LYS A 64 6.88 14.21 -5.32
C LYS A 64 5.44 14.50 -5.66
N LEU A 65 4.67 14.85 -4.67
CA LEU A 65 3.29 15.26 -4.90
C LEU A 65 3.27 16.50 -5.80
N ASN A 66 2.56 16.40 -6.92
CA ASN A 66 2.51 17.46 -7.93
C ASN A 66 1.40 18.45 -7.58
N SER A 67 1.72 19.75 -7.56
CA SER A 67 0.74 20.81 -7.32
C SER A 67 -0.42 20.83 -8.33
N ARG A 68 -0.29 20.17 -9.50
CA ARG A 68 -1.40 20.03 -10.46
C ARG A 68 -2.65 19.37 -9.86
N ILE A 69 -2.48 18.62 -8.75
CA ILE A 69 -3.61 17.98 -8.07
C ILE A 69 -4.61 19.00 -7.55
N SER A 70 -4.17 20.22 -7.20
CA SER A 70 -5.04 21.33 -6.79
C SER A 70 -6.01 21.78 -7.87
N LYS A 71 -5.75 21.44 -9.14
CA LYS A 71 -6.63 21.76 -10.27
C LYS A 71 -7.75 20.74 -10.47
N SER A 72 -7.67 19.59 -9.81
CA SER A 72 -8.72 18.58 -9.88
C SER A 72 -9.95 19.06 -9.12
N LYS A 73 -11.14 18.86 -9.70
CA LYS A 73 -12.43 19.12 -9.05
C LYS A 73 -13.06 17.85 -8.48
N ALA A 74 -12.44 16.70 -8.68
CA ALA A 74 -12.94 15.44 -8.14
C ALA A 74 -13.00 15.48 -6.61
N GLN A 75 -14.00 14.85 -6.03
CA GLN A 75 -13.96 14.53 -4.61
C GLN A 75 -13.02 13.34 -4.40
N VAL A 76 -12.27 13.36 -3.33
CA VAL A 76 -11.32 12.29 -2.98
C VAL A 76 -11.63 11.82 -1.56
N LEU A 77 -11.78 10.52 -1.39
CA LEU A 77 -11.77 9.86 -0.09
C LEU A 77 -10.39 9.23 0.11
N TYR A 78 -9.60 9.77 1.03
CA TYR A 78 -8.28 9.26 1.38
C TYR A 78 -8.37 8.49 2.68
N ILE A 79 -8.17 7.17 2.60
CA ILE A 79 -8.29 6.27 3.75
C ILE A 79 -6.90 5.81 4.17
N TYR A 80 -6.58 5.91 5.45
CA TYR A 80 -5.33 5.42 6.03
C TYR A 80 -5.58 4.84 7.43
N GLY A 81 -4.72 3.93 7.87
CA GLY A 81 -4.83 3.31 9.19
C GLY A 81 -4.31 4.21 10.31
N GLU A 82 -4.90 4.12 11.49
CA GLU A 82 -4.40 4.82 12.69
C GLU A 82 -2.96 4.43 13.04
N LYS A 83 -2.56 3.17 12.76
CA LYS A 83 -1.24 2.62 13.04
C LYS A 83 -0.28 2.71 11.86
N GLU A 84 -0.60 3.57 10.89
CA GLU A 84 0.30 3.86 9.77
C GLU A 84 1.60 4.55 10.20
N LEU A 85 2.61 4.44 9.34
CA LEU A 85 3.83 5.20 9.48
C LEU A 85 3.54 6.71 9.43
N ASN A 86 4.27 7.51 10.21
CA ASN A 86 4.07 8.96 10.24
C ASN A 86 4.16 9.61 8.86
N CYS A 87 5.09 9.15 8.00
CA CYS A 87 5.21 9.66 6.63
C CYS A 87 3.94 9.46 5.78
N VAL A 88 3.17 8.39 6.01
CA VAL A 88 1.88 8.17 5.32
C VAL A 88 0.84 9.16 5.81
N LYS A 89 0.77 9.36 7.13
CA LYS A 89 -0.17 10.32 7.74
C LYS A 89 0.14 11.76 7.32
N GLU A 90 1.41 12.13 7.28
CA GLU A 90 1.85 13.44 6.78
C GLU A 90 1.52 13.61 5.30
N SER A 91 1.71 12.58 4.49
CA SER A 91 1.35 12.59 3.07
C SER A 91 -0.16 12.79 2.87
N ALA A 92 -1.01 12.16 3.69
CA ALA A 92 -2.45 12.34 3.65
C ALA A 92 -2.85 13.79 3.94
N ARG A 93 -2.25 14.39 4.98
CA ARG A 93 -2.50 15.81 5.35
C ARG A 93 -2.02 16.76 4.25
N LEU A 94 -0.82 16.54 3.72
CA LEU A 94 -0.30 17.35 2.62
C LEU A 94 -1.18 17.23 1.38
N PHE A 95 -1.66 16.03 1.08
CA PHE A 95 -2.59 15.82 -0.02
C PHE A 95 -3.87 16.64 0.15
N GLN A 96 -4.47 16.62 1.35
CA GLN A 96 -5.67 17.40 1.64
C GLN A 96 -5.42 18.92 1.56
N GLN A 97 -4.26 19.39 2.01
CA GLN A 97 -3.88 20.81 1.89
C GLN A 97 -3.80 21.25 0.41
N LEU A 98 -3.28 20.40 -0.47
CA LEU A 98 -3.17 20.68 -1.90
C LEU A 98 -4.49 20.44 -2.65
N HIS A 99 -5.37 19.63 -2.12
CA HIS A 99 -6.65 19.27 -2.70
C HIS A 99 -7.76 19.35 -1.65
N PRO A 100 -8.34 20.54 -1.41
CA PRO A 100 -9.30 20.76 -0.32
C PRO A 100 -10.58 19.91 -0.38
N ASN A 101 -10.94 19.40 -1.58
CA ASN A 101 -12.07 18.48 -1.74
C ASN A 101 -11.75 17.03 -1.30
N THR A 102 -10.69 16.85 -0.52
CA THR A 102 -10.30 15.55 0.03
C THR A 102 -10.89 15.35 1.42
N ILE A 103 -11.60 14.26 1.58
CA ILE A 103 -12.05 13.75 2.88
C ILE A 103 -10.99 12.78 3.39
N LEU A 104 -10.45 13.03 4.57
CA LEU A 104 -9.54 12.10 5.24
C LEU A 104 -10.33 11.20 6.18
N TYR A 105 -10.13 9.89 6.05
CA TYR A 105 -10.68 8.89 6.96
C TYR A 105 -9.54 8.10 7.62
N GLU A 106 -9.42 8.22 8.93
CA GLU A 106 -8.49 7.44 9.73
C GLU A 106 -9.16 6.17 10.24
N ALA A 107 -8.78 5.02 9.70
CA ALA A 107 -9.31 3.72 10.10
C ALA A 107 -8.72 3.31 11.45
N LYS A 108 -9.52 3.41 12.51
CA LYS A 108 -9.12 3.19 13.90
C LYS A 108 -8.67 1.75 14.16
N GLY A 109 -7.53 1.62 14.81
CA GLY A 109 -6.96 0.32 15.18
C GLY A 109 -6.25 -0.43 14.04
N TYR A 110 -6.27 0.09 12.81
CA TYR A 110 -5.75 -0.62 11.64
C TYR A 110 -4.41 -0.08 11.14
N ASN A 111 -3.66 -0.97 10.47
CA ASN A 111 -2.40 -0.69 9.79
C ASN A 111 -2.61 -0.42 8.29
N HIS A 112 -1.51 -0.31 7.56
CA HIS A 112 -1.47 -0.11 6.10
C HIS A 112 -2.28 -1.18 5.35
N GLY A 113 -3.28 -0.74 4.57
CA GLY A 113 -4.10 -1.63 3.73
C GLY A 113 -4.95 -2.66 4.48
N TYR A 114 -4.94 -2.67 5.83
CA TYR A 114 -5.62 -3.71 6.60
C TYR A 114 -7.13 -3.72 6.31
N LEU A 115 -7.76 -2.56 6.29
CA LEU A 115 -9.20 -2.46 6.07
C LEU A 115 -9.61 -3.07 4.73
N SER A 116 -8.93 -2.70 3.65
CA SER A 116 -9.26 -3.19 2.30
C SER A 116 -8.87 -4.65 2.07
N ALA A 117 -7.79 -5.13 2.70
CA ALA A 117 -7.28 -6.48 2.48
C ALA A 117 -7.97 -7.55 3.35
N TYR A 118 -8.41 -7.18 4.56
CA TYR A 118 -8.89 -8.16 5.54
C TYR A 118 -10.35 -7.97 5.94
N LEU A 119 -10.91 -6.79 5.70
CA LEU A 119 -12.27 -6.43 6.09
C LEU A 119 -13.02 -5.85 4.88
N PRO A 120 -13.18 -6.63 3.79
CA PRO A 120 -13.72 -6.12 2.54
C PRO A 120 -15.15 -5.58 2.70
N GLN A 121 -15.96 -6.13 3.60
CA GLN A 121 -17.30 -5.61 3.84
C GLN A 121 -17.25 -4.23 4.51
N GLU A 122 -16.43 -4.06 5.54
CA GLU A 122 -16.26 -2.74 6.19
C GLU A 122 -15.72 -1.69 5.21
N TRP A 123 -14.80 -2.12 4.31
CA TRP A 123 -14.30 -1.27 3.24
C TRP A 123 -15.43 -0.82 2.30
N VAL A 124 -16.28 -1.75 1.84
CA VAL A 124 -17.41 -1.44 0.97
C VAL A 124 -18.39 -0.51 1.67
N ASP A 125 -18.76 -0.80 2.91
CA ASP A 125 -19.70 0.00 3.70
C ASP A 125 -19.21 1.45 3.90
N LEU A 126 -17.89 1.63 3.97
CA LEU A 126 -17.26 2.96 4.07
C LEU A 126 -17.23 3.70 2.72
N VAL A 127 -16.90 3.01 1.65
CA VAL A 127 -16.65 3.63 0.34
C VAL A 127 -17.93 3.85 -0.45
N GLU A 128 -18.91 2.95 -0.34
CA GLU A 128 -20.15 3.00 -1.13
C GLU A 128 -20.95 4.30 -0.91
N PRO A 129 -21.16 4.80 0.33
CA PRO A 129 -21.85 6.07 0.54
C PRO A 129 -21.13 7.25 -0.13
N PHE A 130 -19.79 7.27 -0.08
CA PHE A 130 -18.99 8.30 -0.75
C PHE A 130 -19.19 8.26 -2.27
N LEU A 131 -19.20 7.07 -2.90
CA LEU A 131 -19.40 6.91 -4.33
C LEU A 131 -20.83 7.29 -4.76
N LYS A 132 -21.81 7.12 -3.88
CA LYS A 132 -23.22 7.50 -4.11
C LYS A 132 -23.51 8.98 -3.83
N GLY A 133 -22.52 9.75 -3.40
CA GLY A 133 -22.67 11.18 -3.08
C GLY A 133 -23.53 11.44 -1.82
N LYS A 134 -23.52 10.50 -0.88
CA LYS A 134 -24.28 10.57 0.38
C LYS A 134 -23.40 10.94 1.56
#